data_f4e55f5b3fcf3e5fa4a0405b226a5e5e
#
_entry.id   f4e55f5b3fcf3e5fa4a0405b226a5e5e
#
_cell.length_a   1.000
_cell.length_b   1.000
_cell.length_c   1.000
_cell.angle_alpha   90.00
_cell.angle_beta   90.00
_cell.angle_gamma   90.00
#
_symmetry.space_group_name_H-M   'P 1'
#
loop_
_entity.id
_entity.type
_entity.pdbx_description
1 polymer ?
#
loop_
_entity_poly.entity_id
_entity_poly.type
_entity_poly.pdbx_seq_one_letter_code
_entity_poly.pdbx_strand_id
1 'polypeptide(L)'
;MIKVEEKYYKIWITLIKGLGIKKYTNLINKFKTRKNIYYAKKEDLTNIPLIDLRTIENILEEKNKILAKQCLIYMEKNNIDIISIEEKEYPINLINIYSPPICLYIRGNKNILKNKSIAI
;
A
#
# COMPACT_ATOMS: atom_id res chain seq x y z
N MET A 1 14.19 7.78 12.37
CA MET A 1 13.10 8.03 11.54
C MET A 1 12.46 6.77 11.09
N ILE A 2 11.22 6.77 11.20
CA ILE A 2 10.46 5.60 10.87
C ILE A 2 10.04 5.52 9.43
N LYS A 3 10.46 6.47 8.64
CA LYS A 3 9.98 6.57 7.27
C LYS A 3 10.30 5.37 6.43
N VAL A 4 11.46 4.77 6.64
CA VAL A 4 11.87 3.61 5.83
C VAL A 4 10.96 2.42 6.10
N GLU A 5 10.62 2.19 7.37
CA GLU A 5 9.75 1.08 7.73
C GLU A 5 8.35 1.28 7.18
N GLU A 6 7.79 2.48 7.34
CA GLU A 6 6.48 2.80 6.79
C GLU A 6 6.46 2.62 5.28
N LYS A 7 7.52 3.08 4.63
CA LYS A 7 7.65 2.98 3.19
C LYS A 7 7.65 1.52 2.74
N TYR A 8 8.35 0.66 3.48
CA TYR A 8 8.39 -0.77 3.19
C TYR A 8 7.00 -1.38 3.19
N TYR A 9 6.20 -1.08 4.21
CA TYR A 9 4.86 -1.65 4.31
C TYR A 9 3.94 -1.13 3.22
N LYS A 10 4.09 0.12 2.81
CA LYS A 10 3.32 0.65 1.68
C LYS A 10 3.65 -0.07 0.39
N ILE A 11 4.93 -0.31 0.15
CA ILE A 11 5.36 -1.05 -1.03
C ILE A 11 4.79 -2.46 -1.01
N TRP A 12 4.93 -3.13 0.14
CA TRP A 12 4.46 -4.49 0.28
C TRP A 12 2.97 -4.61 -0.03
N ILE A 13 2.17 -3.68 0.48
CA ILE A 13 0.72 -3.78 0.29
C ILE A 13 0.34 -3.67 -1.19
N THR A 14 1.12 -2.92 -1.97
CA THR A 14 0.83 -2.78 -3.40
C THR A 14 1.18 -4.01 -4.20
N LEU A 15 2.01 -4.89 -3.65
CA LEU A 15 2.43 -6.10 -4.35
C LEU A 15 1.47 -7.26 -4.14
N ILE A 16 0.53 -7.13 -3.25
CA ILE A 16 -0.42 -8.20 -2.97
C ILE A 16 -1.40 -8.32 -4.13
N LYS A 17 -1.34 -9.46 -4.82
CA LYS A 17 -2.17 -9.68 -5.98
C LYS A 17 -3.64 -9.72 -5.60
N GLY A 18 -4.45 -9.02 -6.36
CA GLY A 18 -5.89 -9.05 -6.17
C GLY A 18 -6.42 -8.23 -5.01
N LEU A 19 -5.55 -7.43 -4.38
CA LEU A 19 -5.98 -6.60 -3.27
C LEU A 19 -6.47 -5.26 -3.78
N GLY A 20 -7.65 -5.04 -4.05
CA GLY A 20 -8.15 -3.73 -4.47
C GLY A 20 -8.48 -2.87 -3.28
N ILE A 21 -8.97 -1.66 -3.56
CA ILE A 21 -9.23 -0.68 -2.52
C ILE A 21 -10.28 -1.17 -1.51
N LYS A 22 -11.28 -1.92 -1.97
CA LYS A 22 -12.32 -2.39 -1.05
C LYS A 22 -11.80 -3.41 -0.06
N LYS A 23 -10.98 -4.35 -0.54
CA LYS A 23 -10.37 -5.34 0.36
C LYS A 23 -9.39 -4.67 1.30
N TYR A 24 -8.60 -3.74 0.77
CA TYR A 24 -7.66 -2.98 1.58
C TYR A 24 -8.38 -2.24 2.69
N THR A 25 -9.49 -1.57 2.37
CA THR A 25 -10.26 -0.83 3.35
C THR A 25 -10.75 -1.74 4.48
N ASN A 26 -11.24 -2.93 4.12
CA ASN A 26 -11.69 -3.88 5.13
C ASN A 26 -10.55 -4.33 6.03
N LEU A 27 -9.37 -4.54 5.46
CA LEU A 27 -8.21 -4.95 6.24
C LEU A 27 -7.77 -3.83 7.18
N ILE A 28 -7.73 -2.60 6.70
CA ILE A 28 -7.34 -1.46 7.53
C ILE A 28 -8.35 -1.23 8.64
N ASN A 29 -9.64 -1.42 8.36
CA ASN A 29 -10.66 -1.27 9.40
C ASN A 29 -10.45 -2.26 10.53
N LYS A 30 -10.00 -3.47 10.23
CA LYS A 30 -9.75 -4.48 11.26
C LYS A 30 -8.41 -4.31 11.94
N PHE A 31 -7.35 -4.15 11.17
CA PHE A 31 -5.99 -4.19 11.70
C PHE A 31 -5.43 -2.82 12.05
N LYS A 32 -6.02 -1.76 11.55
CA LYS A 32 -5.67 -0.37 11.82
C LYS A 32 -4.42 0.13 11.10
N THR A 33 -3.39 -0.69 10.95
CA THR A 33 -2.17 -0.27 10.25
C THR A 33 -1.73 -1.34 9.27
N ARG A 34 -0.94 -0.93 8.28
CA ARG A 34 -0.36 -1.87 7.32
C ARG A 34 0.60 -2.84 8.01
N LYS A 35 1.31 -2.36 9.02
CA LYS A 35 2.21 -3.20 9.79
C LYS A 35 1.47 -4.35 10.44
N ASN A 36 0.31 -4.09 11.01
CA ASN A 36 -0.48 -5.14 11.65
C ASN A 36 -0.96 -6.17 10.63
N ILE A 37 -1.30 -5.73 9.42
CA ILE A 37 -1.67 -6.66 8.36
C ILE A 37 -0.45 -7.53 7.99
N TYR A 38 0.71 -6.93 7.92
CA TYR A 38 1.95 -7.62 7.54
C TYR A 38 2.26 -8.76 8.49
N TYR A 39 2.02 -8.57 9.77
CA TYR A 39 2.32 -9.58 10.78
C TYR A 39 1.12 -10.46 11.14
N ALA A 40 0.00 -10.29 10.46
CA ALA A 40 -1.19 -11.10 10.73
C ALA A 40 -0.96 -12.55 10.31
N LYS A 41 -1.55 -13.45 11.07
CA LYS A 41 -1.50 -14.86 10.75
C LYS A 41 -2.74 -15.24 9.95
N LYS A 42 -2.71 -16.45 9.38
CA LYS A 42 -3.84 -16.92 8.59
C LYS A 42 -5.16 -16.82 9.35
N GLU A 43 -5.13 -17.21 10.63
CA GLU A 43 -6.34 -17.16 11.45
C GLU A 43 -6.89 -15.75 11.61
N ASP A 44 -5.99 -14.77 11.70
CA ASP A 44 -6.39 -13.38 11.87
C ASP A 44 -7.05 -12.82 10.62
N LEU A 45 -6.78 -13.42 9.49
CA LEU A 45 -7.27 -12.94 8.20
C LEU A 45 -8.59 -13.58 7.78
N THR A 46 -9.07 -14.56 8.54
CA THR A 46 -10.34 -15.21 8.23
C THR A 46 -11.50 -14.34 8.70
N ASN A 47 -12.67 -14.54 8.09
CA ASN A 47 -13.92 -13.86 8.49
C ASN A 47 -13.89 -12.34 8.32
N ILE A 48 -13.09 -11.86 7.39
CA ILE A 48 -13.09 -10.45 7.01
C ILE A 48 -13.86 -10.33 5.71
N PRO A 49 -14.81 -9.41 5.61
CA PRO A 49 -15.59 -9.27 4.38
C PRO A 49 -14.70 -9.08 3.16
N LEU A 50 -15.00 -9.76 2.08
CA LEU A 50 -14.32 -9.75 0.80
C LEU A 50 -12.94 -10.41 0.79
N ILE A 51 -12.44 -10.86 1.94
CA ILE A 51 -11.14 -11.50 2.03
C ILE A 51 -11.34 -13.01 1.99
N ASP A 52 -11.19 -13.59 0.80
CA ASP A 52 -11.35 -15.02 0.63
C ASP A 52 -10.01 -15.74 0.80
N LEU A 53 -10.03 -17.05 0.69
CA LEU A 53 -8.83 -17.86 0.91
C LEU A 53 -7.71 -17.48 -0.04
N ARG A 54 -8.03 -17.21 -1.30
CA ARG A 54 -7.02 -16.83 -2.28
C ARG A 54 -6.35 -15.51 -1.89
N THR A 55 -7.15 -14.55 -1.45
CA THR A 55 -6.61 -13.27 -0.98
C THR A 55 -5.71 -13.47 0.23
N ILE A 56 -6.13 -14.33 1.16
CA ILE A 56 -5.31 -14.64 2.33
C ILE A 56 -3.96 -15.21 1.90
N GLU A 57 -3.97 -16.14 0.97
CA GLU A 57 -2.74 -16.74 0.47
C GLU A 57 -1.83 -15.69 -0.17
N ASN A 58 -2.42 -14.77 -0.92
CA ASN A 58 -1.66 -13.71 -1.56
C ASN A 58 -1.06 -12.76 -0.53
N ILE A 59 -1.78 -12.48 0.55
CA ILE A 59 -1.26 -11.62 1.61
C ILE A 59 -0.08 -12.29 2.31
N LEU A 60 -0.14 -13.60 2.49
CA LEU A 60 0.90 -14.34 3.19
C LEU A 60 2.07 -14.75 2.31
N GLU A 61 2.05 -14.37 1.03
CA GLU A 61 3.07 -14.79 0.07
C GLU A 61 4.44 -14.20 0.42
N GLU A 62 5.41 -15.09 0.69
CA GLU A 62 6.75 -14.67 1.09
C GLU A 62 7.50 -13.93 0.00
N LYS A 63 7.25 -14.25 -1.25
CA LYS A 63 7.92 -13.59 -2.36
C LYS A 63 7.70 -12.08 -2.35
N ASN A 64 6.51 -11.66 -1.96
CA ASN A 64 6.18 -10.24 -1.94
C ASN A 64 7.01 -9.50 -0.90
N LYS A 65 7.35 -10.15 0.19
CA LYS A 65 8.19 -9.53 1.21
C LYS A 65 9.60 -9.28 0.69
N ILE A 66 10.12 -10.24 -0.06
CA ILE A 66 11.45 -10.09 -0.66
C ILE A 66 11.42 -9.00 -1.72
N LEU A 67 10.40 -9.00 -2.57
CA LEU A 67 10.26 -8.00 -3.62
C LEU A 67 10.11 -6.61 -3.04
N ALA A 68 9.35 -6.48 -1.95
CA ALA A 68 9.17 -5.19 -1.31
C ALA A 68 10.49 -4.63 -0.82
N LYS A 69 11.34 -5.48 -0.27
CA LYS A 69 12.65 -5.05 0.20
C LYS A 69 13.52 -4.59 -0.96
N GLN A 70 13.51 -5.34 -2.06
CA GLN A 70 14.27 -4.96 -3.25
C GLN A 70 13.76 -3.64 -3.82
N CYS A 71 12.45 -3.46 -3.87
CA CYS A 71 11.86 -2.23 -4.36
C CYS A 71 12.25 -1.05 -3.46
N LEU A 72 12.26 -1.26 -2.16
CA LEU A 72 12.64 -0.21 -1.23
C LEU A 72 14.06 0.27 -1.49
N ILE A 73 14.98 -0.67 -1.67
CA ILE A 73 16.37 -0.33 -1.94
C ILE A 73 16.48 0.48 -3.24
N TYR A 74 15.80 0.04 -4.28
CA TYR A 74 15.79 0.73 -5.55
C TYR A 74 15.24 2.15 -5.42
N MET A 75 14.13 2.28 -4.71
CA MET A 75 13.46 3.56 -4.55
C MET A 75 14.31 4.55 -3.75
N GLU A 76 15.00 4.05 -2.72
CA GLU A 76 15.88 4.92 -1.94
C GLU A 76 17.04 5.44 -2.78
N LYS A 77 17.57 4.60 -3.64
CA LYS A 77 18.67 5.00 -4.53
C LYS A 77 18.23 6.00 -5.59
N ASN A 78 16.98 5.94 -6.01
CA ASN A 78 16.51 6.74 -7.14
C ASN A 78 15.59 7.86 -6.72
N ASN A 79 15.54 8.15 -5.42
CA ASN A 79 14.74 9.26 -4.88
C ASN A 79 13.27 9.15 -5.30
N ILE A 80 12.73 7.93 -5.19
CA ILE A 80 11.32 7.65 -5.46
C ILE A 80 10.62 7.48 -4.13
N ASP A 81 9.47 8.11 -3.99
CA ASP A 81 8.67 7.99 -2.78
C ASP A 81 7.36 7.28 -3.11
N ILE A 82 6.59 6.98 -2.09
CA ILE A 82 5.30 6.32 -2.25
C ILE A 82 4.32 6.96 -1.26
N ILE A 83 3.13 7.28 -1.75
CA ILE A 83 2.09 7.86 -0.88
C ILE A 83 0.87 6.96 -0.91
N SER A 84 0.25 6.79 0.25
CA SER A 84 -0.95 5.98 0.34
C SER A 84 -2.18 6.86 0.27
N ILE A 85 -3.32 6.23 -0.01
CA ILE A 85 -4.57 6.95 -0.23
C ILE A 85 -5.00 7.76 1.00
N GLU A 86 -4.51 7.40 2.18
CA GLU A 86 -4.86 8.12 3.40
C GLU A 86 -4.05 9.40 3.61
N GLU A 87 -2.97 9.58 2.86
CA GLU A 87 -2.08 10.73 3.07
C GLU A 87 -2.61 11.97 2.40
N LYS A 88 -2.27 13.12 2.98
CA LYS A 88 -2.71 14.40 2.44
C LYS A 88 -2.25 14.66 1.03
N GLU A 89 -1.08 14.14 0.70
CA GLU A 89 -0.48 14.35 -0.62
C GLU A 89 -1.17 13.58 -1.73
N TYR A 90 -2.00 12.61 -1.38
CA TYR A 90 -2.70 11.83 -2.39
C TYR A 90 -3.66 12.74 -3.17
N PRO A 91 -3.60 12.74 -4.51
CA PRO A 91 -4.45 13.64 -5.29
C PRO A 91 -5.93 13.38 -5.06
N ILE A 92 -6.63 14.45 -4.72
CA ILE A 92 -8.05 14.33 -4.39
C ILE A 92 -8.88 13.86 -5.58
N ASN A 93 -8.44 14.18 -6.79
CA ASN A 93 -9.14 13.72 -7.99
C ASN A 93 -9.18 12.21 -8.11
N LEU A 94 -8.13 11.54 -7.64
CA LEU A 94 -8.05 10.09 -7.73
C LEU A 94 -8.88 9.38 -6.68
N ILE A 95 -9.11 10.04 -5.55
CA ILE A 95 -9.92 9.42 -4.49
C ILE A 95 -11.33 9.13 -4.98
N ASN A 96 -11.83 9.95 -5.87
CA ASN A 96 -13.22 9.88 -6.31
C ASN A 96 -13.47 8.97 -7.51
N ILE A 97 -12.44 8.35 -8.06
CA ILE A 97 -12.68 7.41 -9.16
C ILE A 97 -13.15 6.07 -8.60
N TYR A 98 -13.67 5.23 -9.48
CA TYR A 98 -14.31 3.98 -9.08
C TYR A 98 -13.39 3.07 -8.26
N SER A 99 -12.17 2.90 -8.69
CA SER A 99 -11.24 2.00 -8.01
C SER A 99 -9.89 2.69 -7.89
N PRO A 100 -9.75 3.60 -6.93
CA PRO A 100 -8.50 4.35 -6.79
C PRO A 100 -7.36 3.44 -6.35
N PRO A 101 -6.14 3.70 -6.83
CA PRO A 101 -4.98 2.94 -6.37
C PRO A 101 -4.75 3.17 -4.88
N ILE A 102 -4.35 2.11 -4.19
CA ILE A 102 -4.08 2.20 -2.75
C ILE A 102 -2.90 3.13 -2.49
N CYS A 103 -1.88 3.08 -3.34
CA CYS A 103 -0.68 3.90 -3.22
C CYS A 103 -0.24 4.38 -4.58
N LEU A 104 0.49 5.49 -4.60
CA LEU A 104 1.09 6.06 -5.80
C LEU A 104 2.57 6.22 -5.58
N TYR A 105 3.36 5.92 -6.62
CA TYR A 105 4.80 6.14 -6.60
C TYR A 105 5.08 7.50 -7.23
N ILE A 106 5.95 8.28 -6.60
CA ILE A 106 6.34 9.59 -7.14
C ILE A 106 7.85 9.71 -7.12
N ARG A 107 8.39 10.38 -8.11
CA ARG A 107 9.81 10.64 -8.18
C ARG A 107 10.05 12.07 -7.70
N GLY A 108 10.99 12.25 -6.79
CA GLY A 108 11.32 13.55 -6.27
C GLY A 108 10.51 13.88 -5.04
N ASN A 109 10.17 15.16 -4.88
CA ASN A 109 9.52 15.66 -3.68
C ASN A 109 8.00 15.53 -3.78
N LYS A 110 7.39 14.79 -2.86
CA LYS A 110 5.94 14.60 -2.89
C LYS A 110 5.14 15.87 -2.66
N ASN A 111 5.76 16.92 -2.19
CA ASN A 111 5.08 18.21 -2.06
C ASN A 111 4.66 18.78 -3.41
N ILE A 112 5.27 18.33 -4.48
CA ILE A 112 4.90 18.75 -5.82
C ILE A 112 3.45 18.42 -6.12
N LEU A 113 2.95 17.31 -5.61
CA LEU A 113 1.58 16.88 -5.85
C LEU A 113 0.55 17.84 -5.26
N LYS A 114 0.92 18.57 -4.23
CA LYS A 114 0.00 19.54 -3.62
C LYS A 114 -0.19 20.77 -4.47
N ASN A 115 0.83 21.15 -5.19
CA ASN A 115 0.86 22.44 -5.88
C ASN A 115 0.54 22.35 -7.35
N LYS A 116 0.38 21.17 -7.88
CA LYS A 116 0.15 20.97 -9.30
C LYS A 116 -0.99 20.03 -9.55
N SER A 117 -1.67 20.29 -10.65
CA SER A 117 -2.65 19.38 -11.17
C SER A 117 -1.89 18.24 -11.84
N ILE A 118 -2.00 17.05 -11.33
CA ILE A 118 -1.26 15.91 -11.84
C ILE A 118 -2.15 15.07 -12.75
N ALA A 119 -1.70 14.90 -13.97
CA ALA A 119 -2.33 13.97 -14.89
C ALA A 119 -1.59 12.65 -14.76
N ILE A 120 -2.23 11.67 -14.27
CA ILE A 120 -1.60 10.40 -14.03
C ILE A 120 -1.91 9.39 -15.11
#